data_d2e37ca348139b81c9413997bea2d823
#
_entry.id   d2e37ca348139b81c9413997bea2d823
#
_cell.length_a   1.000
_cell.length_b   1.000
_cell.length_c   1.000
_cell.angle_alpha   90.00
_cell.angle_beta   90.00
_cell.angle_gamma   90.00
#
_symmetry.space_group_name_H-M   'P 1'
#
loop_
_entity.id
_entity.type
_entity.pdbx_description
1 polymer ?
#
loop_
_entity_poly.entity_id
_entity_poly.type
_entity_poly.pdbx_seq_one_letter_code
_entity_poly.pdbx_strand_id
1 'polypeptide(L)'
;MLFRSQKQRVAIARALCMEPQILLFDEPTSALDPEMVEEVLNVIKDLTKQHMTMVIVTHEMMFAKDVADKIVFMDSGVVLEEGSPEVIFDHPSNERTKQFLKRVL
;
A
#
# COMPACT_ATOMS: atom_id res chain seq x y z
N MET A 1 9.59 -15.18 21.05
CA MET A 1 8.52 -15.19 20.01
C MET A 1 8.31 -13.80 19.46
N LEU A 2 8.24 -13.68 18.15
CA LEU A 2 8.00 -12.39 17.51
C LEU A 2 6.51 -12.12 17.39
N PHE A 3 6.07 -10.90 17.67
CA PHE A 3 4.73 -10.43 17.33
C PHE A 3 4.60 -10.26 15.81
N ARG A 4 3.36 -10.21 15.32
CA ARG A 4 3.11 -10.13 13.87
C ARG A 4 3.80 -8.96 13.19
N SER A 5 3.78 -7.77 13.81
CA SER A 5 4.45 -6.59 13.26
C SER A 5 5.96 -6.78 13.19
N GLN A 6 6.54 -7.44 14.19
CA GLN A 6 7.97 -7.76 14.19
C GLN A 6 8.30 -8.77 13.10
N LYS A 7 7.44 -9.77 12.89
CA LYS A 7 7.62 -10.73 11.80
C LYS A 7 7.59 -10.05 10.45
N GLN A 8 6.68 -9.09 10.26
CA GLN A 8 6.62 -8.32 9.01
C GLN A 8 7.89 -7.50 8.80
N ARG A 9 8.40 -6.86 9.83
CA ARG A 9 9.66 -6.10 9.72
C ARG A 9 10.85 -7.00 9.39
N VAL A 10 10.90 -8.19 9.97
CA VAL A 10 11.96 -9.17 9.66
C VAL A 10 11.84 -9.63 8.22
N ALA A 11 10.62 -9.90 7.73
CA ALA A 11 10.40 -10.30 6.35
C ALA A 11 10.85 -9.20 5.38
N ILE A 12 10.56 -7.94 5.68
CA ILE A 12 11.00 -6.80 4.87
C ILE A 12 12.53 -6.71 4.87
N ALA A 13 13.17 -6.84 6.03
CA ALA A 13 14.62 -6.81 6.13
C ALA A 13 15.27 -7.92 5.32
N ARG A 14 14.71 -9.13 5.35
CA ARG A 14 15.21 -10.26 4.55
C ARG A 14 15.10 -9.97 3.06
N ALA A 15 13.97 -9.42 2.63
CA ALA A 15 13.77 -9.07 1.22
C ALA A 15 14.79 -8.04 0.78
N LEU A 16 15.07 -7.03 1.61
CA LEU A 16 16.05 -5.99 1.30
C LEU A 16 17.47 -6.52 1.21
N CYS A 17 17.81 -7.53 2.01
CA CYS A 17 19.15 -8.15 1.96
C CYS A 17 19.44 -8.82 0.61
N MET A 18 18.41 -9.14 -0.15
CA MET A 18 18.57 -9.72 -1.48
C MET A 18 18.83 -8.67 -2.56
N GLU A 19 18.85 -7.40 -2.21
CA GLU A 19 19.03 -6.26 -3.11
C GLU A 19 18.10 -6.33 -4.32
N PRO A 20 16.78 -6.37 -4.10
CA PRO A 20 15.81 -6.55 -5.18
C PRO A 20 15.70 -5.30 -6.04
N GLN A 21 15.36 -5.50 -7.32
CA GLN A 21 15.04 -4.39 -8.21
C GLN A 21 13.60 -3.89 -7.98
N ILE A 22 12.69 -4.79 -7.60
CA ILE A 22 11.29 -4.49 -7.34
C ILE A 22 10.88 -5.18 -6.04
N LEU A 23 10.22 -4.44 -5.17
CA LEU A 23 9.59 -4.99 -3.97
C LEU A 23 8.09 -5.08 -4.16
N LEU A 24 7.51 -6.23 -3.79
CA LEU A 24 6.08 -6.44 -3.80
C LEU A 24 5.57 -6.59 -2.37
N PHE A 25 4.62 -5.74 -1.98
CA PHE A 25 3.92 -5.85 -0.70
C PHE A 25 2.46 -6.22 -0.98
N ASP A 26 2.03 -7.36 -0.50
CA ASP A 26 0.66 -7.85 -0.70
C ASP A 26 -0.09 -7.76 0.63
N GLU A 27 -0.88 -6.71 0.79
CA GLU A 27 -1.66 -6.43 1.99
C GLU A 27 -0.83 -6.58 3.27
N PRO A 28 0.27 -5.80 3.40
CA PRO A 28 1.25 -6.01 4.47
C PRO A 28 0.68 -5.80 5.88
N THR A 29 -0.45 -5.13 6.00
CA THR A 29 -1.09 -4.85 7.29
C THR A 29 -2.32 -5.68 7.56
N SER A 30 -2.71 -6.58 6.63
CA SER A 30 -3.85 -7.47 6.86
C SER A 30 -3.57 -8.36 8.07
N ALA A 31 -4.58 -8.58 8.89
CA ALA A 31 -4.49 -9.40 10.10
C ALA A 31 -3.59 -8.82 11.22
N LEU A 32 -3.19 -7.56 11.12
CA LEU A 32 -2.49 -6.86 12.20
C LEU A 32 -3.48 -6.04 13.03
N ASP A 33 -3.15 -5.87 14.32
CA ASP A 33 -3.90 -4.94 15.18
C ASP A 33 -3.67 -3.50 14.73
N PRO A 34 -4.64 -2.59 14.92
CA PRO A 34 -4.46 -1.19 14.49
C PRO A 34 -3.21 -0.51 15.01
N GLU A 35 -2.78 -0.85 16.22
CA GLU A 35 -1.55 -0.29 16.80
C GLU A 35 -0.29 -0.71 16.03
N MET A 36 -0.30 -1.90 15.47
CA MET A 36 0.83 -2.45 14.72
C MET A 36 0.82 -2.03 13.26
N VAL A 37 -0.34 -1.68 12.73
CA VAL A 37 -0.50 -1.22 11.35
C VAL A 37 0.39 0.00 11.10
N GLU A 38 0.34 0.99 11.99
CA GLU A 38 1.14 2.21 11.87
C GLU A 38 2.64 1.91 11.79
N GLU A 39 3.13 1.00 12.62
CA GLU A 39 4.55 0.65 12.62
C GLU A 39 5.01 0.09 11.28
N VAL A 40 4.22 -0.84 10.71
CA VAL A 40 4.55 -1.46 9.43
C VAL A 40 4.45 -0.45 8.30
N LEU A 41 3.40 0.37 8.29
CA LEU A 41 3.24 1.40 7.26
C LEU A 41 4.38 2.42 7.30
N ASN A 42 4.85 2.79 8.48
CA ASN A 42 5.96 3.71 8.61
C ASN A 42 7.27 3.13 8.05
N VAL A 43 7.51 1.85 8.25
CA VAL A 43 8.68 1.18 7.65
C VAL A 43 8.59 1.24 6.13
N ILE A 44 7.44 0.91 5.55
CA ILE A 44 7.26 0.94 4.11
C ILE A 44 7.38 2.38 3.58
N LYS A 45 6.80 3.33 4.30
CA LYS A 45 6.89 4.75 3.93
C LYS A 45 8.33 5.23 3.87
N ASP A 46 9.16 4.83 4.82
CA ASP A 46 10.58 5.17 4.81
C ASP A 46 11.28 4.57 3.60
N LEU A 47 10.91 3.35 3.20
CA LEU A 47 11.47 2.71 2.01
C LEU A 47 11.09 3.46 0.72
N THR A 48 9.89 4.02 0.65
CA THR A 48 9.47 4.79 -0.54
C THR A 48 10.37 6.00 -0.77
N LYS A 49 10.93 6.57 0.28
CA LYS A 49 11.83 7.72 0.20
C LYS A 49 13.20 7.37 -0.37
N GLN A 50 13.53 6.09 -0.47
CA GLN A 50 14.81 5.62 -0.99
C GLN A 50 14.76 5.33 -2.49
N HIS A 51 13.72 5.75 -3.17
CA HIS A 51 13.53 5.62 -4.63
C HIS A 51 13.56 4.17 -5.12
N MET A 52 13.12 3.23 -4.30
CA MET A 52 12.96 1.85 -4.71
C MET A 52 11.67 1.67 -5.50
N THR A 53 11.71 0.82 -6.52
CA THR A 53 10.50 0.45 -7.25
C THR A 53 9.69 -0.53 -6.42
N MET A 54 8.45 -0.16 -6.13
CA MET A 54 7.56 -0.96 -5.28
C MET A 54 6.18 -1.08 -5.88
N VAL A 55 5.58 -2.25 -5.70
CA VAL A 55 4.16 -2.48 -5.96
C VAL A 55 3.52 -2.85 -4.62
N ILE A 56 2.52 -2.09 -4.20
CA ILE A 56 1.87 -2.28 -2.90
C ILE A 56 0.39 -2.52 -3.13
N VAL A 57 -0.09 -3.68 -2.70
CA VAL A 57 -1.52 -4.00 -2.70
C VAL A 57 -2.03 -3.74 -1.29
N THR A 58 -2.98 -2.82 -1.15
CA THR A 58 -3.41 -2.40 0.18
C THR A 58 -4.84 -1.85 0.17
N HIS A 59 -5.52 -1.96 1.30
CA HIS A 59 -6.78 -1.29 1.58
C HIS A 59 -6.58 -0.02 2.43
N GLU A 60 -5.35 0.29 2.79
CA GLU A 60 -5.01 1.48 3.58
C GLU A 60 -4.96 2.70 2.66
N MET A 61 -6.10 3.34 2.46
CA MET A 61 -6.26 4.37 1.44
C MET A 61 -5.47 5.65 1.72
N MET A 62 -5.42 6.08 2.98
CA MET A 62 -4.65 7.29 3.32
C MET A 62 -3.15 7.06 3.12
N PHE A 63 -2.67 5.87 3.43
CA PHE A 63 -1.29 5.50 3.17
C PHE A 63 -1.00 5.48 1.67
N ALA A 64 -1.87 4.86 0.88
CA ALA A 64 -1.72 4.82 -0.57
C ALA A 64 -1.67 6.24 -1.17
N LYS A 65 -2.56 7.11 -0.73
CA LYS A 65 -2.59 8.50 -1.17
C LYS A 65 -1.29 9.24 -0.86
N ASP A 66 -0.71 8.96 0.30
CA ASP A 66 0.48 9.65 0.80
C ASP A 66 1.77 9.22 0.09
N VAL A 67 1.90 7.95 -0.26
CA VAL A 67 3.18 7.41 -0.72
C VAL A 67 3.24 7.05 -2.21
N ALA A 68 2.12 6.85 -2.86
CA ALA A 68 2.10 6.35 -4.22
C ALA A 68 2.42 7.43 -5.25
N ASP A 69 3.14 7.04 -6.30
CA ASP A 69 3.30 7.84 -7.50
C ASP A 69 2.17 7.56 -8.48
N LYS A 70 1.63 6.34 -8.45
CA LYS A 70 0.54 5.90 -9.31
C LYS A 70 -0.37 4.98 -8.52
N ILE A 71 -1.67 5.20 -8.65
CA ILE A 71 -2.71 4.35 -8.06
C ILE A 71 -3.38 3.56 -9.18
N VAL A 72 -3.58 2.27 -8.93
CA VAL A 72 -4.35 1.40 -9.80
C VAL A 72 -5.51 0.85 -8.97
N PHE A 73 -6.74 1.24 -9.32
CA PHE A 73 -7.93 0.76 -8.63
C PHE A 73 -8.48 -0.47 -9.37
N MET A 74 -8.61 -1.57 -8.65
CA MET A 74 -9.07 -2.85 -9.20
C MET A 74 -10.31 -3.34 -8.47
N ASP A 75 -11.19 -3.98 -9.22
CA ASP A 75 -12.35 -4.66 -8.66
C ASP A 75 -12.67 -5.87 -9.52
N SER A 76 -12.95 -6.99 -8.86
CA SER A 76 -13.32 -8.26 -9.53
C SER A 76 -12.30 -8.68 -10.61
N GLY A 77 -11.02 -8.48 -10.33
CA GLY A 77 -9.93 -8.90 -11.22
C GLY A 77 -9.71 -7.97 -12.42
N VAL A 78 -10.38 -6.81 -12.44
CA VAL A 78 -10.30 -5.88 -13.57
C VAL A 78 -9.77 -4.53 -13.07
N VAL A 79 -8.90 -3.91 -13.86
CA VAL A 79 -8.46 -2.54 -13.61
C VAL A 79 -9.59 -1.60 -14.04
N LEU A 80 -10.14 -0.86 -13.08
CA LEU A 80 -11.22 0.08 -13.34
C LEU A 80 -10.72 1.48 -13.66
N GLU A 81 -9.65 1.88 -12.98
CA GLU A 81 -9.13 3.24 -13.13
C GLU A 81 -7.69 3.27 -12.68
N GLU A 82 -6.87 4.11 -13.32
CA GLU A 82 -5.50 4.34 -12.87
C GLU A 82 -5.10 5.78 -13.09
N GLY A 83 -4.18 6.26 -12.27
CA GLY A 83 -3.70 7.64 -12.37
C GLY A 83 -2.92 8.05 -11.14
N SER A 84 -2.58 9.33 -11.06
CA SER A 84 -1.93 9.89 -9.88
C SER A 84 -2.86 9.82 -8.66
N PRO A 85 -2.31 9.88 -7.44
CA PRO A 85 -3.16 9.92 -6.24
C PRO A 85 -4.18 11.05 -6.27
N GLU A 86 -3.80 12.23 -6.76
CA GLU A 86 -4.72 13.36 -6.87
C GLU A 86 -5.91 13.05 -7.76
N VAL A 87 -5.65 12.44 -8.91
CA VAL A 87 -6.72 12.09 -9.85
C VAL A 87 -7.66 11.04 -9.26
N ILE A 88 -7.10 9.99 -8.67
CA ILE A 88 -7.91 8.87 -8.16
C ILE A 88 -8.72 9.29 -6.93
N PHE A 89 -8.14 10.03 -6.00
CA PHE A 89 -8.81 10.38 -4.75
C PHE A 89 -9.68 11.63 -4.86
N ASP A 90 -9.24 12.64 -5.59
CA ASP A 90 -9.94 13.91 -5.66
C ASP A 90 -10.87 14.04 -6.87
N HIS A 91 -10.54 13.36 -7.97
CA HIS A 91 -11.28 13.44 -9.22
C HIS A 91 -11.50 12.07 -9.86
N PRO A 92 -12.02 11.08 -9.12
CA PRO A 92 -12.25 9.76 -9.69
C PRO A 92 -13.31 9.83 -10.79
N SER A 93 -13.09 9.11 -11.89
CA SER A 93 -14.03 9.09 -13.02
C SER A 93 -14.94 7.87 -13.02
N ASN A 94 -14.48 6.75 -12.46
CA ASN A 94 -15.26 5.52 -12.41
C ASN A 94 -16.21 5.51 -11.21
N GLU A 95 -17.48 5.17 -11.45
CA GLU A 95 -18.48 5.15 -10.37
C GLU A 95 -18.13 4.16 -9.25
N ARG A 96 -17.55 3.01 -9.57
CA ARG A 96 -17.14 2.04 -8.56
C ARG A 96 -16.04 2.61 -7.67
N THR A 97 -15.10 3.34 -8.25
CA THR A 97 -14.04 4.02 -7.50
C THR A 97 -14.66 5.03 -6.54
N LYS A 98 -15.60 5.84 -7.02
CA LYS A 98 -16.30 6.83 -6.20
C LYS A 98 -17.03 6.19 -5.03
N GLN A 99 -17.75 5.10 -5.28
CA GLN A 99 -18.50 4.40 -4.24
C GLN A 99 -17.57 3.80 -3.19
N PHE A 100 -16.47 3.20 -3.63
CA PHE A 100 -15.50 2.61 -2.72
C PHE A 100 -14.88 3.68 -1.82
N LEU A 101 -14.44 4.79 -2.40
CA LEU A 101 -13.80 5.86 -1.63
C LEU A 101 -14.76 6.50 -0.63
N LYS A 102 -16.04 6.62 -0.98
CA LYS A 102 -17.06 7.11 -0.03
C LYS A 102 -17.18 6.24 1.21
N ARG A 103 -17.00 4.93 1.06
CA ARG A 103 -17.14 3.99 2.17
C ARG A 103 -15.93 3.98 3.10
N VAL A 104 -14.74 4.20 2.58
CA VAL A 104 -13.49 4.02 3.33
C VAL A 104 -12.85 5.33 3.77
N LEU A 105 -13.32 6.46 3.27
CA LEU A 105 -12.81 7.79 3.65
C LEU A 105 -13.87 8.65 4.38
#